data_60ed332972edf3a3b2c544fb6ace9931
#
_entry.id   60ed332972edf3a3b2c544fb6ace9931
#
_cell.length_a   1.000
_cell.length_b   1.000
_cell.length_c   1.000
_cell.angle_alpha   90.00
_cell.angle_beta   90.00
_cell.angle_gamma   90.00
#
_symmetry.space_group_name_H-M   'P 1'
#
loop_
_entity.id
_entity.type
_entity.pdbx_description
1 polymer ?
#
loop_
_entity_poly.entity_id
_entity_poly.type
_entity_poly.pdbx_seq_one_letter_code
_entity_poly.pdbx_strand_id
1 'polypeptide(L)'
;MSKNIIVTGVTGQDGSLMVDYLLKNTDYKIYGTARRLSVKNHDNILHLEDEPRFELLNMDLNDAHSIRDVIIKYEPDYFINFGANSFVGCSWDMPEQVMDVNGIGVLRCLEAIRKFKPDCRFYSAGSSEEFGNVDYSTQDIRHPVKPRSPYGAS
;
A
#
# COMPACT_ATOMS: atom_id res chain seq x y z
N MET A 1 -0.75 -8.41 24.02
CA MET A 1 -1.88 -7.98 23.20
C MET A 1 -1.55 -8.28 21.74
N SER A 2 -2.52 -8.81 20.97
CA SER A 2 -2.35 -9.00 19.53
C SER A 2 -2.17 -7.63 18.85
N LYS A 3 -1.29 -7.54 17.86
CA LYS A 3 -1.04 -6.29 17.13
C LYS A 3 -2.02 -6.10 16.00
N ASN A 4 -2.27 -4.84 15.65
CA ASN A 4 -3.09 -4.47 14.51
C ASN A 4 -2.19 -4.10 13.31
N ILE A 5 -2.48 -4.68 12.15
CA ILE A 5 -1.76 -4.37 10.91
C ILE A 5 -2.75 -3.88 9.87
N ILE A 6 -2.45 -2.77 9.22
CA ILE A 6 -3.12 -2.36 7.99
C ILE A 6 -2.26 -2.80 6.80
N VAL A 7 -2.90 -3.44 5.81
CA VAL A 7 -2.28 -3.78 4.52
C VAL A 7 -3.12 -3.15 3.41
N THR A 8 -2.53 -2.26 2.62
CA THR A 8 -3.22 -1.67 1.46
C THR A 8 -3.00 -2.51 0.20
N GLY A 9 -3.90 -2.38 -0.78
CA GLY A 9 -3.77 -3.10 -2.04
C GLY A 9 -3.97 -4.61 -1.91
N VAL A 10 -4.77 -5.08 -0.92
CA VAL A 10 -4.97 -6.51 -0.63
C VAL A 10 -5.67 -7.29 -1.75
N THR A 11 -6.33 -6.62 -2.68
CA THR A 11 -6.92 -7.26 -3.86
C THR A 11 -5.89 -7.53 -4.96
N GLY A 12 -4.68 -6.97 -4.85
CA GLY A 12 -3.55 -7.26 -5.73
C GLY A 12 -2.76 -8.49 -5.27
N GLN A 13 -1.78 -8.90 -6.08
CA GLN A 13 -0.94 -10.07 -5.82
C GLN A 13 -0.16 -9.94 -4.51
N ASP A 14 0.66 -8.90 -4.37
CA ASP A 14 1.57 -8.76 -3.22
C ASP A 14 0.80 -8.53 -1.91
N GLY A 15 -0.27 -7.73 -1.96
CA GLY A 15 -1.10 -7.47 -0.79
C GLY A 15 -1.81 -8.72 -0.27
N SER A 16 -2.39 -9.54 -1.17
CA SER A 16 -3.06 -10.79 -0.77
C SER A 16 -2.07 -11.81 -0.19
N LEU A 17 -0.94 -12.02 -0.85
CA LEU A 17 0.11 -12.92 -0.36
C LEU A 17 0.71 -12.47 0.99
N MET A 18 0.82 -11.16 1.21
CA MET A 18 1.26 -10.63 2.51
C MET A 18 0.24 -10.93 3.60
N VAL A 19 -1.06 -10.80 3.33
CA VAL A 19 -2.11 -11.17 4.30
C VAL A 19 -2.00 -12.65 4.66
N ASP A 20 -1.90 -13.54 3.66
CA ASP A 20 -1.73 -14.97 3.90
C ASP A 20 -0.49 -15.29 4.73
N TYR A 21 0.63 -14.65 4.42
CA TYR A 21 1.86 -14.79 5.18
C TYR A 21 1.69 -14.37 6.65
N LEU A 22 1.06 -13.22 6.90
CA LEU A 22 0.83 -12.69 8.23
C LEU A 22 -0.11 -13.59 9.04
N LEU A 23 -1.21 -14.06 8.44
CA LEU A 23 -2.15 -14.97 9.08
C LEU A 23 -1.50 -16.30 9.49
N LYS A 24 -0.59 -16.80 8.65
CA LYS A 24 0.12 -18.05 8.91
C LYS A 24 1.20 -17.93 9.99
N ASN A 25 1.88 -16.78 10.06
CA ASN A 25 3.11 -16.63 10.86
C ASN A 25 2.96 -15.76 12.10
N THR A 26 1.79 -15.14 12.31
CA THR A 26 1.53 -14.26 13.44
C THR A 26 0.14 -14.50 14.03
N ASP A 27 -0.12 -13.94 15.21
CA ASP A 27 -1.43 -13.86 15.87
C ASP A 27 -2.11 -12.48 15.66
N TYR A 28 -1.61 -11.69 14.71
CA TYR A 28 -2.03 -10.32 14.51
C TYR A 28 -3.43 -10.23 13.88
N LYS A 29 -4.11 -9.11 14.16
CA LYS A 29 -5.34 -8.74 13.47
C LYS A 29 -5.00 -7.91 12.23
N ILE A 30 -5.53 -8.30 11.08
CA ILE A 30 -5.16 -7.74 9.77
C ILE A 30 -6.36 -7.00 9.18
N TYR A 31 -6.15 -5.75 8.88
CA TYR A 31 -7.11 -4.88 8.22
C TYR A 31 -6.64 -4.64 6.79
N GLY A 32 -7.21 -5.41 5.86
CA GLY A 32 -6.95 -5.23 4.44
C GLY A 32 -7.72 -4.05 3.88
N THR A 33 -7.11 -3.21 3.07
CA THR A 33 -7.84 -2.08 2.47
C THR A 33 -7.92 -2.18 0.97
N ALA A 34 -9.10 -1.83 0.44
CA ALA A 34 -9.35 -1.68 -0.98
C ALA A 34 -10.20 -0.43 -1.22
N ARG A 35 -9.97 0.25 -2.36
CA ARG A 35 -10.86 1.32 -2.79
C ARG A 35 -12.18 0.74 -3.27
N ARG A 36 -13.26 1.53 -3.17
CA ARG A 36 -14.54 1.13 -3.72
C ARG A 36 -14.47 1.05 -5.25
N LEU A 37 -14.91 -0.09 -5.79
CA LEU A 37 -15.05 -0.33 -7.23
C LEU A 37 -16.51 -0.64 -7.55
N SER A 38 -16.97 -0.25 -8.76
CA SER A 38 -18.31 -0.59 -9.27
C SER A 38 -18.46 -2.10 -9.50
N VAL A 39 -17.39 -2.75 -9.95
CA VAL A 39 -17.27 -4.21 -10.05
C VAL A 39 -16.21 -4.65 -9.06
N LYS A 40 -16.58 -5.55 -8.16
CA LYS A 40 -15.66 -6.09 -7.16
C LYS A 40 -14.57 -6.92 -7.83
N ASN A 41 -13.32 -6.72 -7.42
CA ASN A 41 -12.18 -7.54 -7.81
C ASN A 41 -11.55 -8.09 -6.52
N HIS A 42 -12.17 -9.12 -5.95
CA HIS A 42 -11.78 -9.71 -4.67
C HIS A 42 -11.25 -11.15 -4.83
N ASP A 43 -11.00 -11.60 -6.06
CA ASP A 43 -10.65 -13.01 -6.35
C ASP A 43 -9.44 -13.49 -5.52
N ASN A 44 -8.45 -12.62 -5.31
CA ASN A 44 -7.25 -12.95 -4.54
C ASN A 44 -7.48 -13.06 -3.02
N ILE A 45 -8.62 -12.62 -2.51
CA ILE A 45 -8.95 -12.60 -1.07
C ILE A 45 -10.28 -13.29 -0.73
N LEU A 46 -10.92 -13.99 -1.69
CA LEU A 46 -12.17 -14.71 -1.45
C LEU A 46 -12.08 -15.73 -0.32
N HIS A 47 -10.93 -16.40 -0.20
CA HIS A 47 -10.66 -17.38 0.84
C HIS A 47 -10.56 -16.79 2.25
N LEU A 48 -10.54 -15.46 2.37
CA LEU A 48 -10.45 -14.74 3.65
C LEU A 48 -11.80 -14.26 4.19
N GLU A 49 -12.92 -14.52 3.50
CA GLU A 49 -14.25 -14.02 3.91
C GLU A 49 -14.64 -14.46 5.31
N ASP A 50 -14.27 -15.68 5.71
CA ASP A 50 -14.59 -16.26 7.02
C ASP A 50 -13.39 -16.25 7.99
N GLU A 51 -12.28 -15.60 7.66
CA GLU A 51 -11.10 -15.54 8.54
C GLU A 51 -11.33 -14.49 9.66
N PRO A 52 -11.45 -14.92 10.93
CA PRO A 52 -11.83 -14.03 12.03
C PRO A 52 -10.79 -12.94 12.35
N ARG A 53 -9.54 -13.11 11.92
CA ARG A 53 -8.45 -12.15 12.11
C ARG A 53 -8.26 -11.22 10.91
N PHE A 54 -9.09 -11.34 9.86
CA PHE A 54 -9.06 -10.49 8.68
C PHE A 54 -10.35 -9.66 8.58
N GLU A 55 -10.22 -8.38 8.30
CA GLU A 55 -11.33 -7.47 8.00
C GLU A 55 -11.01 -6.63 6.78
N LEU A 56 -11.87 -6.66 5.76
CA LEU A 56 -11.72 -5.83 4.56
C LEU A 56 -12.37 -4.46 4.77
N LEU A 57 -11.58 -3.40 4.62
CA LEU A 57 -12.00 -2.01 4.80
C LEU A 57 -12.02 -1.24 3.47
N ASN A 58 -12.94 -0.27 3.38
CA ASN A 58 -12.90 0.72 2.30
C ASN A 58 -11.92 1.86 2.67
N MET A 59 -10.88 2.03 1.87
CA MET A 59 -9.94 3.14 1.98
C MET A 59 -9.36 3.45 0.59
N ASP A 60 -9.31 4.73 0.24
CA ASP A 60 -8.71 5.19 -1.02
C ASP A 60 -7.49 6.08 -0.71
N LEU A 61 -6.36 5.82 -1.36
CA LEU A 61 -5.14 6.62 -1.22
C LEU A 61 -5.31 8.06 -1.70
N ASN A 62 -6.31 8.31 -2.54
CA ASN A 62 -6.68 9.66 -2.97
C ASN A 62 -7.58 10.41 -1.98
N ASP A 63 -8.06 9.73 -0.93
CA ASP A 63 -8.94 10.32 0.08
C ASP A 63 -8.29 10.35 1.47
N ALA A 64 -7.77 11.51 1.84
CA ALA A 64 -7.15 11.74 3.16
C ALA A 64 -8.11 11.50 4.34
N HIS A 65 -9.42 11.65 4.14
CA HIS A 65 -10.40 11.41 5.20
C HIS A 65 -10.55 9.91 5.47
N SER A 66 -10.67 9.09 4.43
CA SER A 66 -10.76 7.63 4.58
C SER A 66 -9.51 7.06 5.24
N ILE A 67 -8.32 7.54 4.86
CA ILE A 67 -7.04 7.14 5.47
C ILE A 67 -7.02 7.50 6.96
N ARG A 68 -7.35 8.75 7.30
CA ARG A 68 -7.39 9.22 8.69
C ARG A 68 -8.33 8.40 9.54
N ASP A 69 -9.56 8.16 9.06
CA ASP A 69 -10.60 7.48 9.81
C ASP A 69 -10.23 6.02 10.09
N VAL A 70 -9.58 5.35 9.12
CA VAL A 70 -9.04 3.99 9.29
C VAL A 70 -7.93 3.98 10.36
N ILE A 71 -6.98 4.92 10.30
CA ILE A 71 -5.88 4.97 11.27
C ILE A 71 -6.39 5.25 12.69
N ILE A 72 -7.32 6.19 12.85
CA ILE A 72 -7.89 6.53 14.16
C ILE A 72 -8.69 5.36 14.73
N LYS A 73 -9.50 4.69 13.89
CA LYS A 73 -10.40 3.63 14.36
C LYS A 73 -9.66 2.35 14.73
N TYR A 74 -8.64 1.98 13.95
CA TYR A 74 -7.98 0.68 14.07
C TYR A 74 -6.62 0.74 14.76
N GLU A 75 -6.08 1.92 15.01
CA GLU A 75 -4.83 2.18 15.76
C GLU A 75 -3.69 1.21 15.39
N PRO A 76 -3.24 1.17 14.12
CA PRO A 76 -2.31 0.15 13.65
C PRO A 76 -0.94 0.26 14.31
N ASP A 77 -0.35 -0.89 14.67
CA ASP A 77 1.07 -1.01 15.04
C ASP A 77 1.97 -1.01 13.80
N TYR A 78 1.44 -1.54 12.68
CA TYR A 78 2.11 -1.61 11.39
C TYR A 78 1.18 -1.18 10.26
N PHE A 79 1.72 -0.44 9.32
CA PHE A 79 1.05 -0.05 8.08
C PHE A 79 1.91 -0.48 6.90
N ILE A 80 1.43 -1.42 6.09
CA ILE A 80 2.13 -1.97 4.92
C ILE A 80 1.40 -1.49 3.67
N ASN A 81 2.08 -0.67 2.87
CA ASN A 81 1.49 -0.10 1.65
C ASN A 81 1.96 -0.85 0.40
N PHE A 82 1.02 -1.59 -0.22
CA PHE A 82 1.12 -2.14 -1.57
C PHE A 82 0.13 -1.48 -2.54
N GLY A 83 -0.72 -0.58 -2.03
CA GLY A 83 -1.67 0.15 -2.87
C GLY A 83 -0.94 1.10 -3.80
N ALA A 84 -1.09 0.89 -5.10
CA ALA A 84 -0.47 1.71 -6.13
C ALA A 84 -1.22 1.60 -7.46
N ASN A 85 -0.99 2.56 -8.34
CA ASN A 85 -1.19 2.44 -9.76
C ASN A 85 0.06 1.79 -10.37
N SER A 86 0.08 0.44 -10.47
CA SER A 86 1.30 -0.34 -10.74
C SER A 86 1.63 -0.55 -12.23
N PHE A 87 0.75 -0.15 -13.15
CA PHE A 87 0.99 -0.31 -14.58
C PHE A 87 1.82 0.87 -15.13
N VAL A 88 3.11 0.63 -15.34
CA VAL A 88 4.08 1.65 -15.80
C VAL A 88 3.63 2.33 -17.09
N GLY A 89 3.11 1.57 -18.07
CA GLY A 89 2.70 2.10 -19.37
C GLY A 89 1.63 3.18 -19.27
N CYS A 90 0.62 3.02 -18.42
CA CYS A 90 -0.47 4.00 -18.28
C CYS A 90 -0.02 5.33 -17.65
N SER A 91 1.15 5.36 -17.02
CA SER A 91 1.63 6.59 -16.37
C SER A 91 1.92 7.72 -17.36
N TRP A 92 2.12 7.40 -18.64
CA TRP A 92 2.27 8.41 -19.69
C TRP A 92 0.95 9.03 -20.11
N ASP A 93 -0.15 8.27 -20.03
CA ASP A 93 -1.49 8.73 -20.37
C ASP A 93 -2.16 9.45 -19.18
N MET A 94 -1.80 9.07 -17.95
CA MET A 94 -2.43 9.56 -16.71
C MET A 94 -1.38 9.93 -15.65
N PRO A 95 -0.41 10.83 -15.94
CA PRO A 95 0.71 11.10 -15.03
C PRO A 95 0.27 11.71 -13.69
N GLU A 96 -0.72 12.61 -13.70
CA GLU A 96 -1.24 13.25 -12.51
C GLU A 96 -1.93 12.24 -11.57
N GLN A 97 -2.74 11.34 -12.12
CA GLN A 97 -3.41 10.31 -11.35
C GLN A 97 -2.41 9.32 -10.73
N VAL A 98 -1.37 8.95 -11.47
CA VAL A 98 -0.32 8.06 -10.97
C VAL A 98 0.44 8.74 -9.83
N MET A 99 0.84 10.00 -10.00
CA MET A 99 1.49 10.77 -8.94
C MET A 99 0.59 10.95 -7.72
N ASP A 100 -0.71 11.22 -7.91
CA ASP A 100 -1.64 11.41 -6.80
C ASP A 100 -1.83 10.14 -5.96
N VAL A 101 -1.89 8.98 -6.60
CA VAL A 101 -2.02 7.69 -5.90
C VAL A 101 -0.67 7.28 -5.26
N ASN A 102 0.41 7.22 -6.06
CA ASN A 102 1.66 6.60 -5.64
C ASN A 102 2.50 7.52 -4.75
N GLY A 103 2.62 8.81 -5.10
CA GLY A 103 3.42 9.77 -4.35
C GLY A 103 2.61 10.47 -3.26
N ILE A 104 1.57 11.21 -3.64
CA ILE A 104 0.76 11.98 -2.69
C ILE A 104 -0.06 11.06 -1.77
N GLY A 105 -0.52 9.90 -2.25
CA GLY A 105 -1.19 8.89 -1.43
C GLY A 105 -0.31 8.40 -0.28
N VAL A 106 0.96 8.12 -0.54
CA VAL A 106 1.94 7.77 0.50
C VAL A 106 2.15 8.92 1.49
N LEU A 107 2.26 10.16 1.00
CA LEU A 107 2.36 11.33 1.86
C LEU A 107 1.13 11.48 2.77
N ARG A 108 -0.09 11.25 2.25
CA ARG A 108 -1.33 11.27 3.06
C ARG A 108 -1.30 10.22 4.18
N CYS A 109 -0.82 9.01 3.88
CA CYS A 109 -0.67 7.95 4.89
C CYS A 109 0.33 8.37 5.98
N LEU A 110 1.51 8.86 5.60
CA LEU A 110 2.55 9.31 6.53
C LEU A 110 2.08 10.46 7.42
N GLU A 111 1.38 11.45 6.86
CA GLU A 111 0.82 12.57 7.63
C GLU A 111 -0.27 12.13 8.60
N ALA A 112 -1.12 11.19 8.21
CA ALA A 112 -2.13 10.65 9.10
C ALA A 112 -1.50 9.83 10.24
N ILE A 113 -0.51 8.99 9.94
CA ILE A 113 0.25 8.23 10.93
C ILE A 113 0.96 9.19 11.89
N ARG A 114 1.70 10.18 11.38
CA ARG A 114 2.41 11.16 12.19
C ARG A 114 1.50 11.89 13.19
N LYS A 115 0.28 12.19 12.80
CA LYS A 115 -0.69 12.93 13.62
C LYS A 115 -1.44 12.07 14.61
N PHE A 116 -1.84 10.86 14.23
CA PHE A 116 -2.84 10.08 14.96
C PHE A 116 -2.29 8.78 15.56
N LYS A 117 -1.19 8.24 15.01
CA LYS A 117 -0.55 7.01 15.51
C LYS A 117 0.96 7.04 15.26
N PRO A 118 1.71 7.97 15.88
CA PRO A 118 3.12 8.24 15.56
C PRO A 118 4.08 7.08 15.87
N ASP A 119 3.68 6.11 16.67
CA ASP A 119 4.42 4.87 16.96
C ASP A 119 4.13 3.73 15.96
N CYS A 120 3.23 3.94 14.99
CA CYS A 120 2.99 2.99 13.91
C CYS A 120 4.22 2.89 13.00
N ARG A 121 4.64 1.66 12.70
CA ARG A 121 5.72 1.41 11.75
C ARG A 121 5.16 1.32 10.34
N PHE A 122 5.68 2.16 9.46
CA PHE A 122 5.26 2.26 8.07
C PHE A 122 6.25 1.57 7.12
N TYR A 123 5.74 0.78 6.18
CA TYR A 123 6.46 0.24 5.04
C TYR A 123 5.72 0.62 3.76
N SER A 124 6.43 1.09 2.75
CA SER A 124 5.91 1.28 1.40
C SER A 124 6.73 0.45 0.42
N ALA A 125 6.06 -0.30 -0.43
CA ALA A 125 6.72 -0.99 -1.54
C ALA A 125 7.18 0.05 -2.57
N GLY A 126 8.47 0.04 -2.89
CA GLY A 126 9.05 0.82 -3.97
C GLY A 126 9.12 0.01 -5.27
N SER A 127 9.74 0.59 -6.27
CA SER A 127 9.90 -0.03 -7.58
C SER A 127 11.33 0.13 -8.11
N SER A 128 11.81 -0.84 -8.89
CA SER A 128 13.06 -0.72 -9.63
C SER A 128 13.02 0.42 -10.67
N GLU A 129 11.85 0.87 -11.07
CA GLU A 129 11.66 2.01 -11.97
C GLU A 129 12.18 3.34 -11.40
N GLU A 130 12.32 3.43 -10.06
CA GLU A 130 12.94 4.58 -9.39
C GLU A 130 14.39 4.79 -9.83
N PHE A 131 15.11 3.69 -10.11
CA PHE A 131 16.52 3.72 -10.50
C PHE A 131 16.72 4.03 -11.99
N GLY A 132 15.73 3.75 -12.83
CA GLY A 132 15.80 3.94 -14.27
C GLY A 132 16.90 3.10 -14.93
N ASN A 133 17.35 3.53 -16.11
CA ASN A 133 18.49 2.90 -16.79
C ASN A 133 19.78 3.59 -16.38
N VAL A 134 20.62 2.86 -15.68
CA VAL A 134 21.93 3.30 -15.25
C VAL A 134 22.95 2.20 -15.57
N ASP A 135 24.20 2.58 -15.65
CA ASP A 135 25.30 1.68 -16.01
C ASP A 135 25.70 0.71 -14.88
N TYR A 136 24.92 0.67 -13.81
CA TYR A 136 25.13 -0.23 -12.66
C TYR A 136 24.26 -1.47 -12.78
N SER A 137 24.84 -2.63 -12.52
CA SER A 137 24.13 -3.91 -12.55
C SER A 137 23.37 -4.24 -11.25
N THR A 138 23.84 -3.71 -10.12
CA THR A 138 23.26 -3.96 -8.79
C THR A 138 22.62 -2.71 -8.25
N GLN A 139 21.35 -2.82 -7.84
CA GLN A 139 20.57 -1.74 -7.21
C GLN A 139 20.64 -1.89 -5.70
N ASP A 140 21.51 -1.13 -5.05
CA ASP A 140 21.63 -1.05 -3.59
C ASP A 140 21.27 0.37 -3.09
N ILE A 141 21.36 0.60 -1.78
CA ILE A 141 21.04 1.90 -1.15
C ILE A 141 21.91 3.08 -1.65
N ARG A 142 22.98 2.83 -2.38
CA ARG A 142 23.89 3.85 -2.94
C ARG A 142 23.61 4.09 -4.41
N HIS A 143 22.76 3.27 -5.02
CA HIS A 143 22.41 3.42 -6.42
C HIS A 143 21.69 4.76 -6.64
N PRO A 144 22.07 5.54 -7.66
CA PRO A 144 21.41 6.81 -7.95
C PRO A 144 19.96 6.59 -8.41
N VAL A 145 19.05 7.38 -7.88
CA VAL A 145 17.64 7.43 -8.30
C VAL A 145 17.57 8.30 -9.56
N LYS A 146 17.17 7.72 -10.71
CA LYS A 146 17.06 8.38 -12.02
C LYS A 146 15.82 7.88 -12.78
N PRO A 147 14.61 8.17 -12.31
CA PRO A 147 13.38 7.69 -12.93
C PRO A 147 13.25 8.16 -14.38
N ARG A 148 12.65 7.32 -15.23
CA ARG A 148 12.48 7.59 -16.67
C ARG A 148 11.01 7.61 -17.09
N SER A 149 10.11 7.43 -16.15
CA SER A 149 8.67 7.48 -16.37
C SER A 149 7.97 8.27 -15.26
N PRO A 150 6.76 8.78 -15.49
CA PRO A 150 5.95 9.36 -14.42
C PRO A 150 5.71 8.38 -13.26
N TYR A 151 5.59 7.08 -13.56
CA TYR A 151 5.48 6.03 -12.56
C TYR A 151 6.74 5.93 -11.69
N GLY A 152 7.92 5.89 -12.31
CA GLY A 152 9.18 5.80 -11.55
C GLY A 152 9.48 7.05 -10.72
N ALA A 153 8.87 8.19 -11.07
CA ALA A 153 9.01 9.46 -10.34
C ALA A 153 7.97 9.63 -9.23
N SER A 154 6.95 8.79 -9.19
CA SER A 154 5.85 8.82 -8.23
C SER A 154 6.06 7.86 -7.08
#